data_5e9f183db4c6cd6355a72563791987b6
#
_entry.id   5e9f183db4c6cd6355a72563791987b6
#
_cell.length_a   1.000
_cell.length_b   1.000
_cell.length_c   1.000
_cell.angle_alpha   90.00
_cell.angle_beta   90.00
_cell.angle_gamma   90.00
#
_symmetry.space_group_name_H-M   'P 1'
#
loop_
_entity.id
_entity.type
_entity.pdbx_description
1 polymer ?
#
loop_
_entity_poly.entity_id
_entity_poly.type
_entity_poly.pdbx_seq_one_letter_code
_entity_poly.pdbx_strand_id
1 'polypeptide(L)'
;MQLTKKIAIGVYSDAAFSGVDVCVMTTDGIDVFDEPICISRGYPEELREQLASLRKEEDFVSTDLLKSLEEQITIHAIEAIKEIIALSKKIYPKIDIIGLSGQTVYHNPVHKVNITLMNANLIADTFKCPVVNRFIQSDLAAGGKGGPLLASFYEAITKELEKPLVFVSLGGITAMTYIGGVGELMSFDVGPGNILLDTWVQKKYNQEMDYDGLLGAKGNVDTNLLKRLMKHPYLTQTPPKAADRNEFNDLLDQVDGSSPADGAATLTAFIADALVTAQHFLPSKPVLWILSGGGSLNPTLVLKIKSALNPVRVETANEFGWDKNALSSQGYAFLAVRSLFGLPISFPSTTGVSEPVCGGHIHYPEEGEK
;
A
#
# COMPACT_ATOMS: atom_id res chain seq x y z
N MET A 1 3.13 -18.14 -24.54
CA MET A 1 2.00 -18.72 -23.77
C MET A 1 0.82 -17.79 -23.93
N GLN A 2 -0.36 -18.27 -24.31
CA GLN A 2 -1.54 -17.41 -24.40
C GLN A 2 -2.03 -17.11 -22.99
N LEU A 3 -2.05 -15.85 -22.59
CA LEU A 3 -2.59 -15.45 -21.30
C LEU A 3 -4.10 -15.68 -21.29
N THR A 4 -4.60 -16.26 -20.22
CA THR A 4 -6.03 -16.55 -20.04
C THR A 4 -6.55 -15.78 -18.83
N LYS A 5 -7.78 -15.29 -18.93
CA LYS A 5 -8.45 -14.64 -17.80
C LYS A 5 -8.53 -15.58 -16.59
N LYS A 6 -8.22 -15.05 -15.43
CA LYS A 6 -8.29 -15.73 -14.14
C LYS A 6 -9.21 -14.97 -13.20
N ILE A 7 -10.02 -15.68 -12.47
CA ILE A 7 -10.77 -15.14 -11.34
C ILE A 7 -9.84 -15.21 -10.13
N ALA A 8 -9.38 -14.04 -9.69
CA ALA A 8 -8.37 -13.90 -8.64
C ALA A 8 -8.94 -13.19 -7.42
N ILE A 9 -8.60 -13.71 -6.23
CA ILE A 9 -8.81 -12.99 -4.97
C ILE A 9 -7.50 -12.36 -4.55
N GLY A 10 -7.55 -11.11 -4.09
CA GLY A 10 -6.45 -10.46 -3.42
C GLY A 10 -6.80 -10.15 -1.97
N VAL A 11 -5.87 -10.39 -1.07
CA VAL A 11 -5.98 -10.10 0.36
C VAL A 11 -4.87 -9.13 0.73
N TYR A 12 -5.26 -8.00 1.30
CA TYR A 12 -4.34 -6.97 1.75
C TYR A 12 -4.55 -6.68 3.23
N SER A 13 -3.45 -6.52 3.95
CA SER A 13 -3.45 -6.04 5.34
C SER A 13 -2.56 -4.81 5.44
N ASP A 14 -3.09 -3.75 6.00
CA ASP A 14 -2.37 -2.48 6.09
C ASP A 14 -1.37 -2.45 7.26
N ALA A 15 -0.51 -1.42 7.24
CA ALA A 15 0.46 -1.21 8.30
C ALA A 15 -0.18 -0.63 9.59
N ALA A 16 -1.44 -0.22 9.59
CA ALA A 16 -2.13 0.28 10.77
C ALA A 16 -2.75 -0.85 11.61
N PHE A 17 -2.68 -2.11 11.11
CA PHE A 17 -3.30 -3.28 11.74
C PHE A 17 -4.82 -3.17 11.83
N SER A 18 -5.45 -2.51 10.84
CA SER A 18 -6.89 -2.29 10.80
C SER A 18 -7.67 -3.58 10.58
N GLY A 19 -7.13 -4.50 9.78
CA GLY A 19 -7.79 -5.74 9.37
C GLY A 19 -7.30 -6.23 8.02
N VAL A 20 -8.20 -6.89 7.30
CA VAL A 20 -7.97 -7.38 5.94
C VAL A 20 -8.98 -6.78 4.97
N ASP A 21 -8.49 -6.30 3.83
CA ASP A 21 -9.28 -5.96 2.65
C ASP A 21 -9.19 -7.11 1.65
N VAL A 22 -10.33 -7.58 1.18
CA VAL A 22 -10.40 -8.71 0.26
C VAL A 22 -11.18 -8.31 -0.98
N CYS A 23 -10.60 -8.55 -2.15
CA CYS A 23 -11.22 -8.31 -3.45
C CYS A 23 -11.25 -9.56 -4.31
N VAL A 24 -12.30 -9.72 -5.11
CA VAL A 24 -12.35 -10.69 -6.20
C VAL A 24 -12.55 -9.95 -7.52
N MET A 25 -11.79 -10.34 -8.54
CA MET A 25 -11.80 -9.73 -9.87
C MET A 25 -11.32 -10.70 -10.95
N THR A 26 -11.59 -10.35 -12.21
CA THR A 26 -11.06 -11.08 -13.37
C THR A 26 -9.90 -10.29 -14.00
N THR A 27 -8.76 -10.95 -14.16
CA THR A 27 -7.58 -10.38 -14.82
C THR A 27 -6.76 -11.45 -15.54
N ASP A 28 -5.96 -11.06 -16.51
CA ASP A 28 -4.94 -11.91 -17.13
C ASP A 28 -3.50 -11.50 -16.73
N GLY A 29 -3.37 -10.57 -15.76
CA GLY A 29 -2.11 -10.00 -15.33
C GLY A 29 -1.58 -8.86 -16.20
N ILE A 30 -2.33 -8.46 -17.24
CA ILE A 30 -2.07 -7.28 -18.09
C ILE A 30 -3.27 -6.33 -18.02
N ASP A 31 -4.47 -6.84 -18.20
CA ASP A 31 -5.71 -6.09 -18.17
C ASP A 31 -6.63 -6.53 -17.00
N VAL A 32 -7.49 -5.64 -16.56
CA VAL A 32 -8.59 -5.88 -15.63
C VAL A 32 -9.89 -5.86 -16.43
N PHE A 33 -10.77 -6.86 -16.24
CA PHE A 33 -11.90 -7.11 -17.15
C PHE A 33 -13.27 -6.82 -16.58
N ASP A 34 -13.39 -6.63 -15.28
CA ASP A 34 -14.67 -6.41 -14.59
C ASP A 34 -14.52 -5.45 -13.40
N GLU A 35 -15.67 -5.01 -12.89
CA GLU A 35 -15.70 -4.28 -11.63
C GLU A 35 -15.48 -5.25 -10.47
N PRO A 36 -14.46 -5.01 -9.62
CA PRO A 36 -14.16 -5.91 -8.51
C PRO A 36 -15.24 -5.85 -7.44
N ILE A 37 -15.49 -6.99 -6.78
CA ILE A 37 -16.28 -7.04 -5.56
C ILE A 37 -15.29 -7.04 -4.39
N CYS A 38 -15.48 -6.16 -3.43
CA CYS A 38 -14.54 -5.99 -2.33
C CYS A 38 -15.27 -5.89 -0.99
N ILE A 39 -14.61 -6.38 0.04
CA ILE A 39 -15.04 -6.26 1.45
C ILE A 39 -13.86 -5.90 2.32
N SER A 40 -14.13 -5.28 3.46
CA SER A 40 -13.15 -5.04 4.52
C SER A 40 -13.63 -5.72 5.81
N ARG A 41 -12.72 -6.39 6.51
CA ARG A 41 -12.99 -7.05 7.79
C ARG A 41 -11.95 -6.63 8.82
N GLY A 42 -12.40 -5.83 9.82
CA GLY A 42 -11.52 -5.34 10.91
C GLY A 42 -11.01 -6.47 11.79
N TYR A 43 -9.78 -6.37 12.27
CA TYR A 43 -9.27 -7.28 13.30
C TYR A 43 -9.99 -7.07 14.62
N PRO A 44 -10.19 -8.13 15.43
CA PRO A 44 -10.62 -7.99 16.83
C PRO A 44 -9.65 -7.07 17.60
N GLU A 45 -10.17 -6.32 18.56
CA GLU A 45 -9.38 -5.35 19.34
C GLU A 45 -8.16 -6.01 20.01
N GLU A 46 -8.36 -7.19 20.61
CA GLU A 46 -7.28 -7.96 21.25
C GLU A 46 -6.14 -8.29 20.26
N LEU A 47 -6.45 -8.68 19.03
CA LEU A 47 -5.46 -8.95 18.00
C LEU A 47 -4.73 -7.66 17.56
N ARG A 48 -5.46 -6.55 17.44
CA ARG A 48 -4.88 -5.22 17.14
C ARG A 48 -3.90 -4.78 18.20
N GLU A 49 -4.26 -4.94 19.49
CA GLU A 49 -3.40 -4.61 20.62
C GLU A 49 -2.12 -5.46 20.64
N GLN A 50 -2.25 -6.77 20.42
CA GLN A 50 -1.10 -7.68 20.34
C GLN A 50 -0.17 -7.30 19.18
N LEU A 51 -0.69 -6.99 18.00
CA LEU A 51 0.09 -6.53 16.85
C LEU A 51 0.76 -5.17 17.12
N ALA A 52 0.06 -4.25 17.79
CA ALA A 52 0.61 -2.96 18.16
C ALA A 52 1.75 -3.08 19.18
N SER A 53 1.71 -4.09 20.05
CA SER A 53 2.78 -4.34 21.03
C SER A 53 4.11 -4.70 20.35
N LEU A 54 4.07 -5.40 19.19
CA LEU A 54 5.28 -5.73 18.43
C LEU A 54 6.09 -4.50 17.98
N ARG A 55 5.46 -3.34 17.89
CA ARG A 55 6.13 -2.08 17.52
C ARG A 55 6.92 -1.45 18.65
N LYS A 56 6.63 -1.84 19.89
CA LYS A 56 7.25 -1.29 21.11
C LYS A 56 8.45 -2.11 21.58
N GLU A 57 8.57 -3.35 21.09
CA GLU A 57 9.66 -4.26 21.47
C GLU A 57 10.85 -4.02 20.54
N GLU A 58 11.89 -3.36 21.06
CA GLU A 58 13.11 -3.05 20.28
C GLU A 58 14.02 -4.25 20.05
N ASP A 59 13.95 -5.32 20.89
CA ASP A 59 15.02 -6.34 20.91
C ASP A 59 14.60 -7.80 20.65
N PHE A 60 13.47 -8.29 21.09
CA PHE A 60 13.11 -9.71 20.91
C PHE A 60 11.60 -9.99 20.94
N VAL A 61 11.05 -10.41 19.81
CA VAL A 61 9.71 -10.98 19.73
C VAL A 61 9.82 -12.50 19.82
N SER A 62 9.06 -13.14 20.72
CA SER A 62 9.10 -14.59 20.85
C SER A 62 8.53 -15.28 19.61
N THR A 63 9.14 -16.36 19.19
CA THR A 63 8.67 -17.18 18.06
C THR A 63 7.26 -17.72 18.30
N ASP A 64 6.89 -18.02 19.54
CA ASP A 64 5.56 -18.53 19.89
C ASP A 64 4.50 -17.45 19.74
N LEU A 65 4.80 -16.19 20.10
CA LEU A 65 3.91 -15.07 19.87
C LEU A 65 3.68 -14.84 18.36
N LEU A 66 4.75 -14.85 17.55
CA LEU A 66 4.64 -14.69 16.10
C LEU A 66 3.80 -15.81 15.47
N LYS A 67 3.96 -17.06 15.90
CA LYS A 67 3.14 -18.19 15.42
C LYS A 67 1.67 -18.03 15.80
N SER A 68 1.38 -17.64 17.05
CA SER A 68 0.03 -17.40 17.51
C SER A 68 -0.65 -16.27 16.72
N LEU A 69 0.06 -15.17 16.47
CA LEU A 69 -0.45 -14.07 15.66
C LEU A 69 -0.66 -14.48 14.20
N GLU A 70 0.26 -15.24 13.60
CA GLU A 70 0.10 -15.77 12.25
C GLU A 70 -1.16 -16.63 12.14
N GLU A 71 -1.41 -17.52 13.11
CA GLU A 71 -2.61 -18.35 13.14
C GLU A 71 -3.89 -17.50 13.21
N GLN A 72 -3.96 -16.54 14.13
CA GLN A 72 -5.12 -15.65 14.29
C GLN A 72 -5.39 -14.84 13.02
N ILE A 73 -4.35 -14.23 12.44
CA ILE A 73 -4.44 -13.46 11.18
C ILE A 73 -4.91 -14.35 10.04
N THR A 74 -4.37 -15.57 9.94
CA THR A 74 -4.71 -16.52 8.89
C THR A 74 -6.18 -16.97 8.98
N ILE A 75 -6.66 -17.29 10.18
CA ILE A 75 -8.07 -17.64 10.41
C ILE A 75 -8.97 -16.47 10.02
N HIS A 76 -8.62 -15.25 10.42
CA HIS A 76 -9.38 -14.05 10.09
C HIS A 76 -9.44 -13.80 8.57
N ALA A 77 -8.32 -13.98 7.85
CA ALA A 77 -8.26 -13.90 6.40
C ALA A 77 -9.10 -14.99 5.72
N ILE A 78 -9.06 -16.23 6.21
CA ILE A 78 -9.90 -17.35 5.72
C ILE A 78 -11.39 -17.01 5.83
N GLU A 79 -11.81 -16.43 6.95
CA GLU A 79 -13.22 -16.02 7.14
C GLU A 79 -13.63 -14.92 6.14
N ALA A 80 -12.78 -13.91 5.94
CA ALA A 80 -13.02 -12.84 4.97
C ALA A 80 -13.08 -13.40 3.53
N ILE A 81 -12.20 -14.33 3.17
CA ILE A 81 -12.21 -15.00 1.87
C ILE A 81 -13.50 -15.85 1.68
N LYS A 82 -13.95 -16.58 2.70
CA LYS A 82 -15.22 -17.31 2.66
C LYS A 82 -16.40 -16.37 2.44
N GLU A 83 -16.41 -15.23 3.11
CA GLU A 83 -17.45 -14.22 2.99
C GLU A 83 -17.54 -13.68 1.56
N ILE A 84 -16.41 -13.23 0.98
CA ILE A 84 -16.42 -12.69 -0.38
C ILE A 84 -16.78 -13.74 -1.43
N ILE A 85 -16.35 -14.99 -1.27
CA ILE A 85 -16.74 -16.09 -2.15
C ILE A 85 -18.27 -16.31 -2.09
N ALA A 86 -18.86 -16.28 -0.90
CA ALA A 86 -20.31 -16.44 -0.74
C ALA A 86 -21.08 -15.28 -1.40
N LEU A 87 -20.64 -14.04 -1.22
CA LEU A 87 -21.24 -12.84 -1.80
C LEU A 87 -21.12 -12.82 -3.33
N SER A 88 -20.00 -13.27 -3.86
CA SER A 88 -19.67 -13.15 -5.29
C SER A 88 -19.98 -14.40 -6.11
N LYS A 89 -20.44 -15.50 -5.50
CA LYS A 89 -20.62 -16.84 -6.11
C LYS A 89 -21.42 -16.84 -7.42
N LYS A 90 -22.39 -15.95 -7.57
CA LYS A 90 -23.21 -15.86 -8.79
C LYS A 90 -22.44 -15.31 -9.98
N ILE A 91 -21.45 -14.45 -9.72
CA ILE A 91 -20.61 -13.79 -10.74
C ILE A 91 -19.32 -14.56 -10.94
N TYR A 92 -18.71 -15.00 -9.84
CA TYR A 92 -17.45 -15.73 -9.78
C TYR A 92 -17.64 -17.13 -9.20
N PRO A 93 -18.05 -18.11 -10.03
CA PRO A 93 -18.42 -19.45 -9.55
C PRO A 93 -17.22 -20.30 -9.07
N LYS A 94 -16.02 -19.94 -9.50
CA LYS A 94 -14.76 -20.62 -9.17
C LYS A 94 -13.65 -19.61 -9.02
N ILE A 95 -12.83 -19.75 -8.00
CA ILE A 95 -11.60 -18.97 -7.81
C ILE A 95 -10.43 -19.76 -8.39
N ASP A 96 -9.61 -19.09 -9.21
CA ASP A 96 -8.45 -19.71 -9.85
C ASP A 96 -7.17 -19.52 -9.05
N ILE A 97 -7.05 -18.40 -8.30
CA ILE A 97 -5.83 -18.05 -7.56
C ILE A 97 -6.12 -17.01 -6.46
N ILE A 98 -5.32 -17.03 -5.39
CA ILE A 98 -5.37 -16.03 -4.31
C ILE A 98 -4.01 -15.39 -4.16
N GLY A 99 -3.95 -14.05 -4.07
CA GLY A 99 -2.75 -13.26 -3.78
C GLY A 99 -2.82 -12.67 -2.37
N LEU A 100 -1.75 -12.83 -1.59
CA LEU A 100 -1.67 -12.36 -0.21
C LEU A 100 -0.56 -11.34 -0.03
N SER A 101 -0.87 -10.17 0.51
CA SER A 101 0.18 -9.26 1.01
C SER A 101 0.87 -9.84 2.24
N GLY A 102 0.12 -10.54 3.07
CA GLY A 102 0.45 -10.83 4.45
C GLY A 102 0.39 -9.58 5.34
N GLN A 103 0.29 -9.78 6.65
CA GLN A 103 0.41 -8.69 7.62
C GLN A 103 1.89 -8.40 7.89
N THR A 104 2.39 -7.29 7.38
CA THR A 104 3.77 -6.87 7.64
C THR A 104 3.91 -6.42 9.10
N VAL A 105 4.78 -7.09 9.83
CA VAL A 105 5.13 -6.76 11.23
C VAL A 105 6.53 -6.15 11.34
N TYR A 106 7.40 -6.43 10.38
CA TYR A 106 8.72 -5.82 10.30
C TYR A 106 9.13 -5.61 8.84
N HIS A 107 9.66 -4.44 8.52
CA HIS A 107 10.19 -4.12 7.19
C HIS A 107 11.42 -3.24 7.33
N ASN A 108 12.55 -3.71 6.80
CA ASN A 108 13.80 -2.96 6.74
C ASN A 108 14.45 -3.16 5.36
N PRO A 109 14.25 -2.23 4.42
CA PRO A 109 14.78 -2.36 3.07
C PRO A 109 16.31 -2.27 3.01
N VAL A 110 16.95 -1.61 3.98
CA VAL A 110 18.43 -1.51 4.05
C VAL A 110 19.04 -2.87 4.33
N HIS A 111 18.50 -3.60 5.29
CA HIS A 111 18.94 -4.95 5.64
C HIS A 111 18.27 -6.04 4.80
N LYS A 112 17.39 -5.67 3.85
CA LYS A 112 16.64 -6.59 2.98
C LYS A 112 15.80 -7.61 3.75
N VAL A 113 15.23 -7.17 4.88
CA VAL A 113 14.38 -8.02 5.72
C VAL A 113 12.95 -7.52 5.66
N ASN A 114 12.03 -8.44 5.42
CA ASN A 114 10.60 -8.21 5.53
C ASN A 114 9.94 -9.43 6.17
N ILE A 115 9.23 -9.23 7.27
CA ILE A 115 8.51 -10.28 7.99
C ILE A 115 7.01 -9.99 7.84
N THR A 116 6.32 -10.94 7.20
CA THR A 116 4.88 -10.92 7.03
C THR A 116 4.27 -12.18 7.65
N LEU A 117 3.18 -12.00 8.36
CA LEU A 117 2.41 -13.08 8.99
C LEU A 117 1.17 -13.36 8.12
N MET A 118 0.97 -14.55 7.72
CA MET A 118 -0.21 -15.17 7.09
C MET A 118 0.22 -16.50 6.43
N ASN A 119 -0.40 -17.60 6.84
CA ASN A 119 -0.04 -18.94 6.37
C ASN A 119 -0.69 -19.24 5.02
N ALA A 120 0.09 -19.09 3.94
CA ALA A 120 -0.38 -19.32 2.58
C ALA A 120 -0.73 -20.79 2.29
N ASN A 121 -0.01 -21.77 2.90
CA ASN A 121 -0.32 -23.18 2.71
C ASN A 121 -1.70 -23.53 3.28
N LEU A 122 -2.00 -23.07 4.51
CA LEU A 122 -3.31 -23.31 5.12
C LEU A 122 -4.46 -22.71 4.29
N ILE A 123 -4.23 -21.53 3.69
CA ILE A 123 -5.22 -20.89 2.81
C ILE A 123 -5.37 -21.72 1.50
N ALA A 124 -4.26 -22.16 0.89
CA ALA A 124 -4.28 -22.98 -0.31
C ALA A 124 -5.05 -24.30 -0.08
N ASP A 125 -4.80 -24.97 1.05
CA ASP A 125 -5.48 -26.21 1.42
C ASP A 125 -6.96 -25.99 1.73
N THR A 126 -7.30 -24.86 2.35
CA THR A 126 -8.69 -24.53 2.69
C THR A 126 -9.54 -24.30 1.44
N PHE A 127 -9.01 -23.57 0.46
CA PHE A 127 -9.77 -23.16 -0.74
C PHE A 127 -9.49 -24.04 -1.95
N LYS A 128 -8.58 -25.00 -1.85
CA LYS A 128 -8.18 -25.92 -2.93
C LYS A 128 -7.80 -25.18 -4.22
N CYS A 129 -7.10 -24.06 -4.08
CA CYS A 129 -6.58 -23.28 -5.20
C CYS A 129 -5.16 -22.74 -4.88
N PRO A 130 -4.36 -22.44 -5.90
CA PRO A 130 -3.03 -21.83 -5.70
C PRO A 130 -3.11 -20.51 -4.94
N VAL A 131 -2.14 -20.28 -4.04
CA VAL A 131 -1.98 -19.05 -3.27
C VAL A 131 -0.60 -18.49 -3.51
N VAL A 132 -0.51 -17.19 -3.77
CA VAL A 132 0.76 -16.48 -3.98
C VAL A 132 1.00 -15.49 -2.86
N ASN A 133 2.19 -15.52 -2.27
CA ASN A 133 2.64 -14.56 -1.27
C ASN A 133 4.12 -14.19 -1.49
N ARG A 134 4.75 -13.53 -0.51
CA ARG A 134 6.19 -13.17 -0.52
C ARG A 134 6.63 -12.31 -1.70
N PHE A 135 5.76 -11.43 -2.19
CA PHE A 135 6.08 -10.51 -3.28
C PHE A 135 7.24 -9.57 -2.91
N ILE A 136 7.18 -8.97 -1.71
CA ILE A 136 8.22 -8.07 -1.18
C ILE A 136 9.55 -8.82 -1.03
N GLN A 137 9.51 -10.02 -0.43
CA GLN A 137 10.70 -10.84 -0.21
C GLN A 137 11.36 -11.25 -1.53
N SER A 138 10.56 -11.54 -2.57
CA SER A 138 11.07 -11.87 -3.90
C SER A 138 11.83 -10.69 -4.53
N ASP A 139 11.29 -9.49 -4.42
CA ASP A 139 11.93 -8.27 -4.90
C ASP A 139 13.23 -7.97 -4.15
N LEU A 140 13.21 -8.05 -2.81
CA LEU A 140 14.38 -7.85 -1.96
C LEU A 140 15.50 -8.86 -2.28
N ALA A 141 15.14 -10.13 -2.51
CA ALA A 141 16.08 -11.17 -2.88
C ALA A 141 16.73 -10.92 -4.25
N ALA A 142 16.00 -10.28 -5.17
CA ALA A 142 16.50 -9.87 -6.48
C ALA A 142 17.30 -8.54 -6.45
N GLY A 143 17.50 -7.97 -5.26
CA GLY A 143 18.28 -6.74 -5.08
C GLY A 143 17.47 -5.46 -5.09
N GLY A 144 16.14 -5.55 -5.24
CA GLY A 144 15.23 -4.42 -5.15
C GLY A 144 15.05 -3.86 -3.74
N LYS A 145 14.19 -2.87 -3.62
CA LYS A 145 13.87 -2.15 -2.36
C LYS A 145 12.65 -2.73 -1.63
N GLY A 146 11.97 -3.75 -2.19
CA GLY A 146 10.75 -4.34 -1.61
C GLY A 146 9.44 -3.63 -1.97
N GLY A 147 9.51 -2.48 -2.58
CA GLY A 147 8.36 -1.68 -2.99
C GLY A 147 8.74 -0.35 -3.64
N PRO A 148 7.72 0.37 -4.17
CA PRO A 148 6.31 0.01 -4.36
C PRO A 148 6.10 -1.06 -5.45
N LEU A 149 5.20 -2.04 -5.22
CA LEU A 149 5.02 -3.19 -6.12
C LEU A 149 3.79 -3.08 -7.05
N LEU A 150 2.85 -2.17 -6.77
CA LEU A 150 1.57 -2.11 -7.49
C LEU A 150 1.62 -1.26 -8.78
N ALA A 151 2.81 -0.86 -9.23
CA ALA A 151 2.97 0.02 -10.38
C ALA A 151 2.31 -0.53 -11.66
N SER A 152 2.52 -1.81 -11.97
CA SER A 152 1.89 -2.47 -13.13
C SER A 152 0.37 -2.61 -13.02
N PHE A 153 -0.16 -2.72 -11.80
CA PHE A 153 -1.59 -2.69 -11.57
C PHE A 153 -2.18 -1.31 -11.83
N TYR A 154 -1.54 -0.25 -11.34
CA TYR A 154 -1.99 1.12 -11.61
C TYR A 154 -1.90 1.46 -13.10
N GLU A 155 -0.86 0.98 -13.80
CA GLU A 155 -0.77 1.09 -15.26
C GLU A 155 -1.97 0.43 -15.95
N ALA A 156 -2.35 -0.79 -15.53
CA ALA A 156 -3.47 -1.53 -16.10
C ALA A 156 -4.81 -0.82 -15.91
N ILE A 157 -5.15 -0.38 -14.69
CA ILE A 157 -6.44 0.28 -14.42
C ILE A 157 -6.54 1.69 -15.01
N THR A 158 -5.41 2.35 -15.26
CA THR A 158 -5.39 3.69 -15.87
C THR A 158 -5.15 3.67 -17.38
N LYS A 159 -5.20 2.51 -18.02
CA LYS A 159 -4.83 2.31 -19.43
C LYS A 159 -5.52 3.30 -20.38
N GLU A 160 -6.80 3.53 -20.17
CA GLU A 160 -7.64 4.40 -21.03
C GLU A 160 -7.59 5.89 -20.66
N LEU A 161 -6.85 6.25 -19.60
CA LEU A 161 -6.74 7.65 -19.18
C LEU A 161 -5.63 8.37 -19.93
N GLU A 162 -5.75 9.71 -20.02
CA GLU A 162 -4.74 10.57 -20.63
C GLU A 162 -3.41 10.48 -19.87
N LYS A 163 -2.33 10.41 -20.62
CA LYS A 163 -0.96 10.29 -20.12
C LYS A 163 -0.13 11.55 -20.48
N PRO A 164 0.94 11.86 -19.75
CA PRO A 164 1.43 11.17 -18.57
C PRO A 164 0.57 11.47 -17.32
N LEU A 165 0.42 10.51 -16.43
CA LEU A 165 -0.31 10.68 -15.17
C LEU A 165 0.51 10.18 -13.98
N VAL A 166 0.09 10.61 -12.78
CA VAL A 166 0.63 10.13 -11.52
C VAL A 166 -0.48 9.51 -10.69
N PHE A 167 -0.24 8.30 -10.22
CA PHE A 167 -1.07 7.62 -9.23
C PHE A 167 -0.39 7.71 -7.87
N VAL A 168 -1.06 8.26 -6.87
CA VAL A 168 -0.53 8.48 -5.52
C VAL A 168 -1.28 7.61 -4.52
N SER A 169 -0.54 6.83 -3.74
CA SER A 169 -1.06 6.12 -2.58
C SER A 169 -0.70 6.92 -1.32
N LEU A 170 -1.67 7.63 -0.74
CA LEU A 170 -1.54 8.38 0.51
C LEU A 170 -1.79 7.43 1.70
N GLY A 171 -0.83 6.53 1.94
CA GLY A 171 -0.81 5.62 3.08
C GLY A 171 -0.06 6.18 4.29
N GLY A 172 0.38 5.32 5.20
CA GLY A 172 1.33 5.69 6.26
C GLY A 172 2.62 6.26 5.68
N ILE A 173 3.16 5.62 4.64
CA ILE A 173 4.14 6.16 3.69
C ILE A 173 3.36 6.58 2.43
N THR A 174 3.74 7.70 1.84
CA THR A 174 3.22 8.16 0.55
C THR A 174 4.04 7.57 -0.57
N ALA A 175 3.41 6.80 -1.46
CA ALA A 175 4.03 6.29 -2.67
C ALA A 175 3.48 6.99 -3.91
N MET A 176 4.34 7.17 -4.91
CA MET A 176 4.02 7.80 -6.19
C MET A 176 4.34 6.84 -7.33
N THR A 177 3.41 6.67 -8.27
CA THR A 177 3.63 5.93 -9.51
C THR A 177 3.35 6.84 -10.69
N TYR A 178 4.39 7.14 -11.47
CA TYR A 178 4.29 7.84 -12.73
C TYR A 178 4.06 6.84 -13.85
N ILE A 179 3.09 7.14 -14.71
CA ILE A 179 2.70 6.34 -15.86
C ILE A 179 2.72 7.27 -17.08
N GLY A 180 3.77 7.12 -17.89
CA GLY A 180 3.98 7.91 -19.10
C GLY A 180 3.37 7.28 -20.35
N GLY A 181 4.08 7.38 -21.45
CA GLY A 181 3.76 6.65 -22.69
C GLY A 181 4.03 5.15 -22.57
N VAL A 182 4.04 4.46 -23.69
CA VAL A 182 4.26 3.01 -23.71
C VAL A 182 5.60 2.65 -23.06
N GLY A 183 5.55 1.89 -21.97
CA GLY A 183 6.73 1.41 -21.23
C GLY A 183 7.39 2.43 -20.30
N GLU A 184 6.84 3.62 -20.14
CA GLU A 184 7.34 4.62 -19.21
C GLU A 184 6.65 4.48 -17.85
N LEU A 185 7.17 3.61 -17.01
CA LEU A 185 6.67 3.34 -15.67
C LEU A 185 7.76 3.66 -14.64
N MET A 186 7.44 4.48 -13.64
CA MET A 186 8.33 4.80 -12.51
C MET A 186 7.54 4.78 -11.21
N SER A 187 8.08 4.19 -10.14
CA SER A 187 7.40 4.18 -8.86
C SER A 187 8.40 4.26 -7.71
N PHE A 188 8.06 5.01 -6.67
CA PHE A 188 8.92 5.18 -5.49
C PHE A 188 8.13 5.75 -4.30
N ASP A 189 8.67 5.55 -3.10
CA ASP A 189 8.14 6.20 -1.90
C ASP A 189 8.63 7.66 -1.84
N VAL A 190 7.67 8.56 -1.71
CA VAL A 190 7.93 10.01 -1.61
C VAL A 190 8.54 10.34 -0.25
N GLY A 191 7.96 9.78 0.81
CA GLY A 191 8.33 10.02 2.19
C GLY A 191 7.17 9.67 3.13
N PRO A 192 7.18 10.18 4.37
CA PRO A 192 6.11 9.92 5.31
C PRO A 192 4.80 10.52 4.78
N GLY A 193 3.75 9.72 4.89
CA GLY A 193 2.39 10.12 4.63
C GLY A 193 1.65 10.36 5.96
N ASN A 194 0.53 9.64 6.12
CA ASN A 194 -0.32 9.82 7.31
C ASN A 194 0.35 9.42 8.63
N ILE A 195 1.41 8.60 8.59
CA ILE A 195 2.00 8.04 9.81
C ILE A 195 2.43 9.10 10.83
N LEU A 196 3.00 10.21 10.37
CA LEU A 196 3.41 11.29 11.29
C LEU A 196 2.19 12.04 11.83
N LEU A 197 1.20 12.33 10.97
CA LEU A 197 -0.03 13.00 11.37
C LEU A 197 -0.84 12.14 12.33
N ASP A 198 -1.02 10.86 12.05
CA ASP A 198 -1.76 9.93 12.89
C ASP A 198 -1.07 9.74 14.25
N THR A 199 0.27 9.58 14.26
CA THR A 199 1.04 9.50 15.52
C THR A 199 0.92 10.79 16.34
N TRP A 200 0.95 11.96 15.69
CA TRP A 200 0.74 13.25 16.34
C TRP A 200 -0.65 13.36 16.96
N VAL A 201 -1.68 13.01 16.21
CA VAL A 201 -3.08 13.06 16.64
C VAL A 201 -3.33 12.08 17.76
N GLN A 202 -2.77 10.87 17.69
CA GLN A 202 -2.84 9.89 18.77
C GLN A 202 -2.19 10.43 20.06
N LYS A 203 -1.00 11.04 19.95
CA LYS A 203 -0.25 11.61 21.10
C LYS A 203 -0.97 12.79 21.74
N LYS A 204 -1.60 13.66 20.95
CA LYS A 204 -2.16 14.95 21.45
C LYS A 204 -3.66 14.92 21.72
N TYR A 205 -4.42 14.04 21.05
CA TYR A 205 -5.88 13.98 21.12
C TYR A 205 -6.43 12.60 21.53
N ASN A 206 -5.56 11.58 21.63
CA ASN A 206 -5.96 10.19 21.85
C ASN A 206 -6.99 9.69 20.81
N GLN A 207 -6.78 10.09 19.54
CA GLN A 207 -7.58 9.68 18.39
C GLN A 207 -6.68 8.93 17.40
N GLU A 208 -7.23 8.01 16.62
CA GLU A 208 -6.47 7.19 15.68
C GLU A 208 -5.92 8.01 14.49
N MET A 209 -6.66 9.05 14.05
CA MET A 209 -6.30 9.89 12.90
C MET A 209 -6.97 11.27 12.98
N ASP A 210 -6.57 12.17 12.09
CA ASP A 210 -7.27 13.45 11.86
C ASP A 210 -8.49 13.22 10.97
N TYR A 211 -9.62 12.86 11.60
CA TYR A 211 -10.88 12.60 10.90
C TYR A 211 -11.31 13.81 10.08
N ASP A 212 -11.55 13.60 8.79
CA ASP A 212 -11.93 14.62 7.79
C ASP A 212 -10.95 15.83 7.72
N GLY A 213 -9.74 15.69 8.25
CA GLY A 213 -8.74 16.76 8.27
C GLY A 213 -9.12 17.96 9.16
N LEU A 214 -10.04 17.75 10.12
CA LEU A 214 -10.60 18.84 10.94
C LEU A 214 -9.58 19.48 11.90
N LEU A 215 -8.62 18.69 12.40
CA LEU A 215 -7.57 19.22 13.28
C LEU A 215 -6.56 20.06 12.48
N GLY A 216 -6.10 19.53 11.34
CA GLY A 216 -5.24 20.27 10.43
C GLY A 216 -5.88 21.54 9.86
N ALA A 217 -7.21 21.54 9.65
CA ALA A 217 -7.95 22.71 9.18
C ALA A 217 -8.07 23.82 10.24
N LYS A 218 -8.03 23.49 11.52
CA LYS A 218 -8.13 24.46 12.62
C LYS A 218 -6.81 25.16 12.97
N GLY A 219 -5.68 24.52 12.64
CA GLY A 219 -4.37 25.04 12.98
C GLY A 219 -3.79 25.97 11.91
N ASN A 220 -2.74 26.68 12.31
CA ASN A 220 -1.93 27.49 11.42
C ASN A 220 -0.63 26.75 11.08
N VAL A 221 -0.23 26.76 9.82
CA VAL A 221 1.04 26.18 9.39
C VAL A 221 2.21 27.01 9.91
N ASP A 222 3.07 26.40 10.72
CA ASP A 222 4.36 26.99 11.05
C ASP A 222 5.32 26.86 9.87
N THR A 223 5.48 27.94 9.11
CA THR A 223 6.31 27.95 7.91
C THR A 223 7.80 27.73 8.18
N ASN A 224 8.30 28.07 9.38
CA ASN A 224 9.70 27.84 9.74
C ASN A 224 9.92 26.37 10.09
N LEU A 225 9.00 25.76 10.83
CA LEU A 225 8.99 24.32 11.10
C LEU A 225 8.87 23.53 9.79
N LEU A 226 7.90 23.86 8.94
CA LEU A 226 7.72 23.22 7.64
C LEU A 226 9.00 23.24 6.80
N LYS A 227 9.70 24.39 6.72
CA LYS A 227 11.00 24.51 6.04
C LYS A 227 12.09 23.62 6.66
N ARG A 228 12.04 23.35 7.96
CA ARG A 228 13.00 22.41 8.61
C ARG A 228 12.66 20.97 8.25
N LEU A 229 11.39 20.59 8.37
CA LEU A 229 10.92 19.23 8.02
C LEU A 229 11.25 18.90 6.55
N MET A 230 11.04 19.84 5.63
CA MET A 230 11.34 19.68 4.20
C MET A 230 12.83 19.51 3.87
N LYS A 231 13.73 19.70 4.84
CA LYS A 231 15.18 19.42 4.68
C LYS A 231 15.56 17.98 4.98
N HIS A 232 14.60 17.11 5.35
CA HIS A 232 14.91 15.71 5.65
C HIS A 232 15.62 15.05 4.45
N PRO A 233 16.78 14.36 4.66
CA PRO A 233 17.62 13.85 3.56
C PRO A 233 16.91 12.90 2.61
N TYR A 234 15.95 12.10 3.13
CA TYR A 234 15.18 11.16 2.32
C TYR A 234 14.45 11.83 1.16
N LEU A 235 13.93 13.06 1.36
CA LEU A 235 13.13 13.75 0.34
C LEU A 235 13.93 14.07 -0.93
N THR A 236 15.25 14.22 -0.81
CA THR A 236 16.17 14.54 -1.92
C THR A 236 16.87 13.31 -2.51
N GLN A 237 16.66 12.11 -1.95
CA GLN A 237 17.19 10.88 -2.52
C GLN A 237 16.59 10.63 -3.90
N THR A 238 17.45 10.26 -4.85
CA THR A 238 17.01 9.92 -6.22
C THR A 238 16.30 8.56 -6.24
N PRO A 239 15.13 8.45 -6.89
CA PRO A 239 14.49 7.15 -7.13
C PRO A 239 15.35 6.20 -7.99
N PRO A 240 15.19 4.87 -7.83
CA PRO A 240 14.20 4.18 -7.00
C PRO A 240 14.54 4.20 -5.51
N LYS A 241 13.55 4.47 -4.67
CA LYS A 241 13.68 4.52 -3.22
C LYS A 241 12.44 3.96 -2.54
N ALA A 242 12.63 3.25 -1.42
CA ALA A 242 11.58 2.78 -0.53
C ALA A 242 11.90 3.24 0.90
N ALA A 243 10.88 3.64 1.64
CA ALA A 243 11.02 4.21 2.96
C ALA A 243 10.84 3.16 4.06
N ASP A 244 11.73 3.20 5.05
CA ASP A 244 11.43 2.62 6.37
C ASP A 244 10.61 3.65 7.17
N ARG A 245 9.48 3.20 7.73
CA ARG A 245 8.61 4.07 8.53
C ARG A 245 9.32 4.71 9.72
N ASN A 246 10.31 4.03 10.29
CA ASN A 246 11.05 4.49 11.47
C ASN A 246 12.08 5.58 11.12
N GLU A 247 12.42 5.72 9.84
CA GLU A 247 13.37 6.73 9.33
C GLU A 247 12.93 8.16 9.61
N PHE A 248 11.64 8.37 9.93
CA PHE A 248 11.04 9.70 10.09
C PHE A 248 10.66 10.04 11.54
N ASN A 249 11.07 9.25 12.52
CA ASN A 249 10.70 9.48 13.92
C ASN A 249 11.22 10.81 14.46
N ASP A 250 12.41 11.24 14.02
CA ASP A 250 13.01 12.53 14.40
C ASP A 250 12.20 13.76 13.94
N LEU A 251 11.37 13.60 12.92
CA LEU A 251 10.48 14.68 12.45
C LEU A 251 9.37 14.97 13.47
N LEU A 252 8.88 13.96 14.19
CA LEU A 252 7.88 14.16 15.26
C LEU A 252 8.46 14.95 16.44
N ASP A 253 9.71 14.72 16.79
CA ASP A 253 10.38 15.45 17.87
C ASP A 253 10.49 16.95 17.53
N GLN A 254 10.69 17.28 16.26
CA GLN A 254 10.72 18.68 15.79
C GLN A 254 9.37 19.39 15.91
N VAL A 255 8.24 18.63 15.87
CA VAL A 255 6.87 19.17 15.96
C VAL A 255 6.41 19.30 17.41
N ASP A 256 7.06 18.67 18.36
CA ASP A 256 6.56 18.47 19.74
C ASP A 256 6.30 19.79 20.50
N GLY A 257 6.98 20.87 20.14
CA GLY A 257 6.75 22.21 20.70
C GLY A 257 5.55 22.97 20.13
N SER A 258 4.86 22.43 19.13
CA SER A 258 3.71 23.07 18.49
C SER A 258 2.43 22.90 19.31
N SER A 259 1.47 23.82 19.15
CA SER A 259 0.11 23.55 19.60
C SER A 259 -0.45 22.32 18.86
N PRO A 260 -1.37 21.54 19.49
CA PRO A 260 -1.90 20.33 18.85
C PRO A 260 -2.47 20.59 17.46
N ALA A 261 -3.20 21.68 17.24
CA ALA A 261 -3.78 22.02 15.93
C ALA A 261 -2.73 22.52 14.94
N ASP A 262 -1.78 23.37 15.35
CA ASP A 262 -0.74 23.89 14.46
C ASP A 262 0.23 22.79 14.03
N GLY A 263 0.54 21.84 14.92
CA GLY A 263 1.30 20.64 14.57
C GLY A 263 0.59 19.79 13.50
N ALA A 264 -0.71 19.53 13.66
CA ALA A 264 -1.50 18.82 12.66
C ALA A 264 -1.55 19.56 11.32
N ALA A 265 -1.76 20.90 11.34
CA ALA A 265 -1.75 21.74 10.14
C ALA A 265 -0.39 21.73 9.42
N THR A 266 0.71 21.77 10.19
CA THR A 266 2.08 21.78 9.65
C THR A 266 2.45 20.41 9.06
N LEU A 267 2.08 19.31 9.72
CA LEU A 267 2.29 17.96 9.19
C LEU A 267 1.45 17.70 7.93
N THR A 268 0.21 18.19 7.89
CA THR A 268 -0.63 18.10 6.67
C THR A 268 0.00 18.88 5.50
N ALA A 269 0.56 20.06 5.78
CA ALA A 269 1.28 20.83 4.77
C ALA A 269 2.57 20.13 4.33
N PHE A 270 3.29 19.50 5.27
CA PHE A 270 4.51 18.75 4.98
C PHE A 270 4.25 17.58 4.02
N ILE A 271 3.19 16.79 4.24
CA ILE A 271 2.80 15.68 3.33
C ILE A 271 2.53 16.22 1.91
N ALA A 272 1.78 17.33 1.80
CA ALA A 272 1.47 17.94 0.52
C ALA A 272 2.72 18.48 -0.19
N ASP A 273 3.59 19.20 0.53
CA ASP A 273 4.80 19.81 -0.03
C ASP A 273 5.82 18.74 -0.43
N ALA A 274 5.98 17.67 0.34
CA ALA A 274 6.84 16.54 0.00
C ALA A 274 6.39 15.88 -1.30
N LEU A 275 5.07 15.65 -1.45
CA LEU A 275 4.49 15.08 -2.66
C LEU A 275 4.73 15.99 -3.88
N VAL A 276 4.46 17.28 -3.75
CA VAL A 276 4.65 18.26 -4.83
C VAL A 276 6.13 18.39 -5.21
N THR A 277 7.03 18.36 -4.21
CA THR A 277 8.47 18.42 -4.46
C THR A 277 8.96 17.20 -5.22
N ALA A 278 8.42 16.01 -4.93
CA ALA A 278 8.82 14.76 -5.59
C ALA A 278 8.56 14.75 -7.11
N GLN A 279 7.73 15.67 -7.64
CA GLN A 279 7.53 15.80 -9.09
C GLN A 279 8.82 16.11 -9.87
N HIS A 280 9.87 16.64 -9.20
CA HIS A 280 11.15 16.91 -9.84
C HIS A 280 11.87 15.65 -10.34
N PHE A 281 11.51 14.49 -9.80
CA PHE A 281 12.06 13.21 -10.24
C PHE A 281 11.33 12.61 -11.44
N LEU A 282 10.18 13.16 -11.83
CA LEU A 282 9.35 12.60 -12.90
C LEU A 282 9.96 12.88 -14.27
N PRO A 283 9.88 11.93 -15.22
CA PRO A 283 10.41 12.09 -16.57
C PRO A 283 9.79 13.25 -17.34
N SER A 284 8.49 13.52 -17.13
CA SER A 284 7.79 14.65 -17.72
C SER A 284 6.65 15.14 -16.82
N LYS A 285 6.11 16.31 -17.14
CA LYS A 285 5.04 16.92 -16.33
C LYS A 285 3.72 16.18 -16.53
N PRO A 286 3.12 15.62 -15.46
CA PRO A 286 1.84 14.92 -15.55
C PRO A 286 0.69 15.88 -15.87
N VAL A 287 -0.30 15.38 -16.61
CA VAL A 287 -1.56 16.11 -16.90
C VAL A 287 -2.65 15.79 -15.89
N LEU A 288 -2.50 14.65 -15.18
CA LEU A 288 -3.46 14.16 -14.21
C LEU A 288 -2.73 13.55 -13.00
N TRP A 289 -3.22 13.86 -11.80
CA TRP A 289 -2.85 13.23 -10.55
C TRP A 289 -4.06 12.53 -9.95
N ILE A 290 -3.91 11.27 -9.55
CA ILE A 290 -4.97 10.45 -8.94
C ILE A 290 -4.54 10.12 -7.52
N LEU A 291 -5.30 10.59 -6.54
CA LEU A 291 -5.03 10.38 -5.12
C LEU A 291 -5.84 9.21 -4.58
N SER A 292 -5.17 8.26 -3.93
CA SER A 292 -5.77 7.08 -3.30
C SER A 292 -5.23 6.86 -1.89
N GLY A 293 -5.68 5.80 -1.22
CA GLY A 293 -5.29 5.49 0.15
C GLY A 293 -6.02 6.32 1.20
N GLY A 294 -5.76 6.05 2.47
CA GLY A 294 -6.46 6.68 3.60
C GLY A 294 -6.36 8.20 3.62
N GLY A 295 -5.22 8.77 3.24
CA GLY A 295 -5.03 10.23 3.19
C GLY A 295 -5.88 10.94 2.15
N SER A 296 -6.39 10.25 1.12
CA SER A 296 -7.34 10.82 0.17
C SER A 296 -8.73 11.10 0.77
N LEU A 297 -8.99 10.60 1.98
CA LEU A 297 -10.16 10.93 2.80
C LEU A 297 -10.02 12.20 3.64
N ASN A 298 -8.83 12.75 3.70
CA ASN A 298 -8.59 14.00 4.42
C ASN A 298 -8.79 15.18 3.45
N PRO A 299 -9.93 15.88 3.47
CA PRO A 299 -10.21 16.99 2.54
C PRO A 299 -9.20 18.11 2.66
N THR A 300 -8.68 18.36 3.87
CA THR A 300 -7.68 19.40 4.12
C THR A 300 -6.37 19.09 3.39
N LEU A 301 -5.92 17.83 3.43
CA LEU A 301 -4.75 17.38 2.68
C LEU A 301 -4.99 17.44 1.17
N VAL A 302 -6.12 16.92 0.70
CA VAL A 302 -6.50 16.92 -0.73
C VAL A 302 -6.54 18.34 -1.28
N LEU A 303 -7.17 19.29 -0.55
CA LEU A 303 -7.22 20.70 -0.96
C LEU A 303 -5.83 21.35 -1.02
N LYS A 304 -4.94 21.04 -0.08
CA LYS A 304 -3.55 21.54 -0.13
C LYS A 304 -2.82 21.02 -1.36
N ILE A 305 -2.94 19.72 -1.66
CA ILE A 305 -2.33 19.11 -2.86
C ILE A 305 -2.91 19.74 -4.14
N LYS A 306 -4.24 19.84 -4.24
CA LYS A 306 -4.91 20.48 -5.39
C LYS A 306 -4.43 21.92 -5.60
N SER A 307 -4.33 22.68 -4.52
CA SER A 307 -3.87 24.10 -4.59
C SER A 307 -2.41 24.21 -5.04
N ALA A 308 -1.54 23.34 -4.55
CA ALA A 308 -0.11 23.39 -4.84
C ALA A 308 0.21 22.89 -6.27
N LEU A 309 -0.61 22.00 -6.83
CA LEU A 309 -0.46 21.48 -8.20
C LEU A 309 -1.22 22.28 -9.25
N ASN A 310 -2.05 23.25 -8.86
CA ASN A 310 -2.81 24.07 -9.81
C ASN A 310 -1.89 24.69 -10.90
N PRO A 311 -2.23 24.65 -12.19
CA PRO A 311 -3.52 24.26 -12.81
C PRO A 311 -3.65 22.76 -13.21
N VAL A 312 -2.77 21.89 -12.76
CA VAL A 312 -2.83 20.47 -13.12
C VAL A 312 -4.08 19.82 -12.49
N ARG A 313 -4.73 18.94 -13.24
CA ARG A 313 -5.90 18.20 -12.78
C ARG A 313 -5.50 17.22 -11.67
N VAL A 314 -6.18 17.30 -10.51
CA VAL A 314 -5.98 16.40 -9.36
C VAL A 314 -7.35 15.86 -8.94
N GLU A 315 -7.50 14.54 -8.97
CA GLU A 315 -8.73 13.83 -8.63
C GLU A 315 -8.46 12.74 -7.59
N THR A 316 -9.48 12.29 -6.90
CA THR A 316 -9.39 11.12 -6.03
C THR A 316 -9.77 9.86 -6.80
N ALA A 317 -9.32 8.69 -6.36
CA ALA A 317 -9.67 7.40 -6.96
C ALA A 317 -11.20 7.19 -7.04
N ASN A 318 -11.94 7.72 -6.06
CA ASN A 318 -13.40 7.63 -6.05
C ASN A 318 -14.08 8.35 -7.24
N GLU A 319 -13.46 9.40 -7.78
CA GLU A 319 -13.98 10.13 -8.95
C GLU A 319 -13.88 9.30 -10.25
N PHE A 320 -13.10 8.22 -10.22
CA PHE A 320 -13.03 7.21 -11.29
C PHE A 320 -13.84 5.95 -10.98
N GLY A 321 -14.63 5.94 -9.88
CA GLY A 321 -15.41 4.77 -9.45
C GLY A 321 -14.56 3.70 -8.74
N TRP A 322 -13.31 3.98 -8.43
CA TRP A 322 -12.44 3.02 -7.72
C TRP A 322 -12.55 3.20 -6.21
N ASP A 323 -12.91 2.13 -5.51
CA ASP A 323 -12.85 2.12 -4.05
C ASP A 323 -11.39 2.16 -3.58
N LYS A 324 -11.00 3.28 -3.00
CA LYS A 324 -9.63 3.52 -2.53
C LYS A 324 -9.14 2.53 -1.48
N ASN A 325 -10.04 1.92 -0.68
CA ASN A 325 -9.67 0.93 0.33
C ASN A 325 -9.38 -0.42 -0.33
N ALA A 326 -9.96 -0.67 -1.50
CA ALA A 326 -9.88 -1.93 -2.19
C ALA A 326 -8.73 -2.03 -3.21
N LEU A 327 -8.12 -0.90 -3.61
CA LEU A 327 -7.09 -0.89 -4.65
C LEU A 327 -5.88 -1.76 -4.31
N SER A 328 -5.47 -1.81 -3.05
CA SER A 328 -4.34 -2.66 -2.65
C SER A 328 -4.68 -4.14 -2.78
N SER A 329 -5.85 -4.59 -2.31
CA SER A 329 -6.28 -5.98 -2.46
C SER A 329 -6.47 -6.36 -3.92
N GLN A 330 -7.03 -5.48 -4.77
CA GLN A 330 -7.07 -5.67 -6.22
C GLN A 330 -5.67 -5.85 -6.81
N GLY A 331 -4.73 -4.99 -6.40
CA GLY A 331 -3.34 -5.07 -6.82
C GLY A 331 -2.71 -6.44 -6.49
N TYR A 332 -2.96 -6.99 -5.30
CA TYR A 332 -2.44 -8.32 -4.93
C TYR A 332 -3.13 -9.46 -5.70
N ALA A 333 -4.42 -9.35 -6.06
CA ALA A 333 -5.06 -10.26 -7.00
C ALA A 333 -4.37 -10.23 -8.37
N PHE A 334 -4.12 -9.04 -8.89
CA PHE A 334 -3.41 -8.81 -10.16
C PHE A 334 -1.98 -9.37 -10.14
N LEU A 335 -1.20 -9.10 -9.08
CA LEU A 335 0.16 -9.62 -8.93
C LEU A 335 0.19 -11.14 -8.84
N ALA A 336 -0.80 -11.78 -8.20
CA ALA A 336 -0.88 -13.24 -8.15
C ALA A 336 -1.00 -13.86 -9.54
N VAL A 337 -1.81 -13.26 -10.42
CA VAL A 337 -1.95 -13.71 -11.81
C VAL A 337 -0.68 -13.44 -12.61
N ARG A 338 0.01 -12.30 -12.38
CA ARG A 338 1.32 -12.04 -12.97
C ARG A 338 2.34 -13.11 -12.58
N SER A 339 2.41 -13.46 -11.30
CA SER A 339 3.30 -14.52 -10.82
C SER A 339 2.98 -15.87 -11.44
N LEU A 340 1.70 -16.22 -11.56
CA LEU A 340 1.24 -17.47 -12.20
C LEU A 340 1.71 -17.57 -13.66
N PHE A 341 1.70 -16.47 -14.39
CA PHE A 341 2.09 -16.43 -15.80
C PHE A 341 3.57 -16.07 -16.03
N GLY A 342 4.36 -15.92 -14.98
CA GLY A 342 5.77 -15.52 -15.08
C GLY A 342 5.94 -14.09 -15.63
N LEU A 343 4.96 -13.21 -15.38
CA LEU A 343 5.06 -11.80 -15.72
C LEU A 343 5.80 -11.02 -14.62
N PRO A 344 6.64 -10.04 -14.95
CA PRO A 344 7.35 -9.25 -13.94
C PRO A 344 6.41 -8.48 -13.02
N ILE A 345 6.75 -8.45 -11.73
CA ILE A 345 6.08 -7.63 -10.70
C ILE A 345 6.92 -6.43 -10.27
N SER A 346 8.22 -6.46 -10.56
CA SER A 346 9.18 -5.40 -10.23
C SER A 346 10.02 -5.03 -11.44
N PHE A 347 10.43 -3.77 -11.50
CA PHE A 347 11.19 -3.21 -12.61
C PHE A 347 12.34 -2.32 -12.08
N PRO A 348 13.41 -2.08 -12.88
CA PRO A 348 14.50 -1.17 -12.49
C PRO A 348 14.00 0.23 -12.10
N SER A 349 12.98 0.73 -12.77
CA SER A 349 12.39 2.05 -12.55
C SER A 349 11.39 2.11 -11.37
N THR A 350 11.05 0.96 -10.76
CA THR A 350 10.10 0.92 -9.62
C THR A 350 10.80 0.58 -8.32
N THR A 351 11.46 -0.55 -8.22
CA THR A 351 12.09 -1.01 -6.98
C THR A 351 13.63 -1.03 -7.04
N GLY A 352 14.21 -0.74 -8.22
CA GLY A 352 15.66 -0.71 -8.40
C GLY A 352 16.31 -2.09 -8.59
N VAL A 353 15.56 -3.11 -8.96
CA VAL A 353 16.10 -4.37 -9.44
C VAL A 353 16.92 -4.16 -10.72
N SER A 354 17.93 -5.00 -10.97
CA SER A 354 18.80 -4.86 -12.16
C SER A 354 18.08 -5.14 -13.49
N GLU A 355 17.07 -6.00 -13.44
CA GLU A 355 16.24 -6.40 -14.58
C GLU A 355 14.81 -6.69 -14.10
N PRO A 356 13.79 -6.74 -14.99
CA PRO A 356 12.43 -7.07 -14.60
C PRO A 356 12.35 -8.42 -13.88
N VAL A 357 11.72 -8.47 -12.70
CA VAL A 357 11.68 -9.64 -11.83
C VAL A 357 10.28 -10.19 -11.75
N CYS A 358 10.12 -11.48 -12.10
CA CYS A 358 8.96 -12.27 -11.74
C CYS A 358 9.07 -12.61 -10.25
N GLY A 359 8.02 -12.34 -9.47
CA GLY A 359 8.07 -12.49 -8.03
C GLY A 359 6.86 -13.23 -7.49
N GLY A 360 6.85 -13.34 -6.16
CA GLY A 360 5.87 -14.14 -5.45
C GLY A 360 6.28 -15.62 -5.35
N HIS A 361 5.84 -16.26 -4.28
CA HIS A 361 5.98 -17.70 -4.09
C HIS A 361 4.60 -18.35 -4.19
N ILE A 362 4.47 -19.36 -5.09
CA ILE A 362 3.20 -20.05 -5.32
C ILE A 362 3.13 -21.30 -4.44
N HIS A 363 2.09 -21.35 -3.61
CA HIS A 363 1.74 -22.50 -2.80
C HIS A 363 0.58 -23.24 -3.46
N TYR A 364 0.75 -24.51 -3.76
CA TYR A 364 -0.30 -25.36 -4.28
C TYR A 364 -0.97 -26.12 -3.15
N PRO A 365 -2.29 -26.35 -3.22
CA PRO A 365 -2.97 -27.17 -2.23
C PRO A 365 -2.39 -28.61 -2.20
N GLU A 366 -2.30 -29.19 -1.01
CA GLU A 366 -1.91 -30.60 -0.89
C GLU A 366 -2.88 -31.47 -1.66
N GLU A 367 -2.33 -32.38 -2.51
CA GLU A 367 -3.13 -33.41 -3.15
C GLU A 367 -3.59 -34.37 -2.03
N GLY A 368 -4.89 -34.37 -1.74
CA GLY A 368 -5.44 -35.34 -0.79
C GLY A 368 -5.10 -36.74 -1.27
N GLU A 369 -4.60 -37.60 -0.38
CA GLU A 369 -4.46 -39.01 -0.66
C GLU A 369 -5.77 -39.52 -1.24
N LYS A 370 -5.71 -40.03 -2.49
CA LYS A 370 -6.85 -40.63 -3.20
C LYS A 370 -7.20 -41.99 -2.64
#